data_622fb18d61dddf59491e712e59cddabb
#
_entry.id   622fb18d61dddf59491e712e59cddabb
#
_cell.length_a   1.000
_cell.length_b   1.000
_cell.length_c   1.000
_cell.angle_alpha   90.00
_cell.angle_beta   90.00
_cell.angle_gamma   90.00
#
_symmetry.space_group_name_H-M   'P 1'
#
loop_
_entity.id
_entity.type
_entity.pdbx_description
1 polymer ?
#
loop_
_entity_poly.entity_id
_entity_poly.type
_entity_poly.pdbx_seq_one_letter_code
_entity_poly.pdbx_strand_id
1 'polypeptide(L)'
;MTRTDVLNLTIREAAAQIERSALSPVELTDAMLQRIARVDKTLNAYITVCGEQAREVALAAEKMIRAGYHLGPLHGIPIAIKDNIYTRGVRTTAGSKILGDFVPQEDATVTARLKRAGAVIIGKTNLHEFAWGGTTDNPHYGTCRNPWNPERFPAGSSGGSGAAVAARTCLGALGTDTGGSIRLPSSVNGIVGIRPTIGRVSNHNVVPLAWTMDTVSPMARTVEDCVLMFEIIAGHDPLDDHSAQAPVPDYRGELGRGLRGLRIGLIRDYSLSHVQRAVGDTIRAALTTLESLGVEIEEIAMPSIQGNISAQLTIESCEPSTYHQEWLRTRPADYGEDVRTLLELGEMYLATHYLQAQRYRSVLRKEFVEGFKRVDVFVTPTLPFTATPCGATKVMIENNREEDMLSAIMQFTGVPSLAGLPALSVPVGFDADGLPVGMQVIGRAFDEATLFRLGHAYQQATDWHTRAPSL
;
A
#
# COMPACT_ATOMS: atom_id res chain seq x y z
N MET A 1 -21.53 18.35 -14.66
CA MET A 1 -21.33 16.96 -14.18
C MET A 1 -22.28 16.66 -13.05
N THR A 2 -22.81 15.45 -12.95
CA THR A 2 -23.52 15.05 -11.72
C THR A 2 -22.53 14.80 -10.61
N ARG A 3 -22.96 14.87 -9.33
CA ARG A 3 -22.10 14.58 -8.18
C ARG A 3 -21.48 13.18 -8.21
N THR A 4 -22.15 12.23 -8.85
CA THR A 4 -21.65 10.86 -9.03
C THR A 4 -20.50 10.82 -10.05
N ASP A 5 -20.50 11.73 -11.02
CA ASP A 5 -19.46 11.77 -12.06
C ASP A 5 -18.10 12.18 -11.49
N VAL A 6 -18.05 13.16 -10.57
CA VAL A 6 -16.77 13.65 -9.99
C VAL A 6 -16.08 12.61 -9.09
N LEU A 7 -16.82 11.70 -8.44
CA LEU A 7 -16.25 10.62 -7.63
C LEU A 7 -15.58 9.53 -8.48
N ASN A 8 -15.94 9.45 -9.76
CA ASN A 8 -15.37 8.48 -10.70
C ASN A 8 -14.07 8.93 -11.35
N LEU A 9 -13.75 10.24 -11.27
CA LEU A 9 -12.53 10.79 -11.85
C LEU A 9 -11.28 10.14 -11.23
N THR A 10 -10.28 9.91 -12.05
CA THR A 10 -8.90 9.63 -11.63
C THR A 10 -8.23 10.94 -11.16
N ILE A 11 -7.07 10.85 -10.49
CA ILE A 11 -6.27 12.04 -10.15
C ILE A 11 -5.97 12.83 -11.42
N ARG A 12 -5.49 12.13 -12.48
CA ARG A 12 -5.18 12.75 -13.77
C ARG A 12 -6.35 13.51 -14.37
N GLU A 13 -7.53 12.88 -14.40
CA GLU A 13 -8.75 13.49 -14.98
C GLU A 13 -9.23 14.68 -14.15
N ALA A 14 -9.21 14.56 -12.82
CA ALA A 14 -9.56 15.66 -11.92
C ALA A 14 -8.59 16.83 -12.05
N ALA A 15 -7.27 16.56 -12.06
CA ALA A 15 -6.24 17.57 -12.25
C ALA A 15 -6.41 18.34 -13.55
N ALA A 16 -6.63 17.63 -14.67
CA ALA A 16 -6.85 18.26 -15.97
C ALA A 16 -8.13 19.13 -16.02
N GLN A 17 -9.17 18.77 -15.28
CA GLN A 17 -10.39 19.58 -15.18
C GLN A 17 -10.19 20.79 -14.25
N ILE A 18 -9.47 20.63 -13.14
CA ILE A 18 -9.15 21.70 -12.20
C ILE A 18 -8.26 22.75 -12.88
N GLU A 19 -7.21 22.32 -13.60
CA GLU A 19 -6.28 23.21 -14.31
C GLU A 19 -7.00 24.16 -15.29
N ARG A 20 -7.97 23.63 -16.04
CA ARG A 20 -8.82 24.44 -16.96
C ARG A 20 -10.05 25.06 -16.30
N SER A 21 -10.14 25.05 -14.97
CA SER A 21 -11.27 25.59 -14.18
C SER A 21 -12.64 24.99 -14.55
N ALA A 22 -12.68 23.76 -15.08
CA ALA A 22 -13.92 23.01 -15.37
C ALA A 22 -14.45 22.25 -14.14
N LEU A 23 -13.62 22.06 -13.11
CA LEU A 23 -13.96 21.47 -11.82
C LEU A 23 -13.34 22.32 -10.70
N SER A 24 -14.12 22.64 -9.67
CA SER A 24 -13.63 23.33 -8.48
C SER A 24 -12.99 22.32 -7.50
N PRO A 25 -11.79 22.60 -6.94
CA PRO A 25 -11.26 21.85 -5.81
C PRO A 25 -12.21 21.76 -4.62
N VAL A 26 -13.01 22.82 -4.39
CA VAL A 26 -14.02 22.86 -3.31
C VAL A 26 -15.15 21.89 -3.61
N GLU A 27 -15.68 21.90 -4.82
CA GLU A 27 -16.74 20.97 -5.27
C GLU A 27 -16.29 19.51 -5.16
N LEU A 28 -15.08 19.19 -5.60
CA LEU A 28 -14.49 17.86 -5.50
C LEU A 28 -14.32 17.43 -4.04
N THR A 29 -13.78 18.30 -3.19
CA THR A 29 -13.57 18.02 -1.76
C THR A 29 -14.91 17.80 -1.05
N ASP A 30 -15.92 18.64 -1.30
CA ASP A 30 -17.25 18.50 -0.71
C ASP A 30 -17.95 17.22 -1.15
N ALA A 31 -17.82 16.82 -2.42
CA ALA A 31 -18.37 15.56 -2.92
C ALA A 31 -17.76 14.36 -2.17
N MET A 32 -16.45 14.37 -1.93
CA MET A 32 -15.77 13.30 -1.19
C MET A 32 -16.13 13.30 0.29
N LEU A 33 -16.19 14.45 0.95
CA LEU A 33 -16.63 14.55 2.35
C LEU A 33 -18.07 14.04 2.54
N GLN A 34 -18.97 14.33 1.60
CA GLN A 34 -20.34 13.80 1.61
C GLN A 34 -20.34 12.28 1.38
N ARG A 35 -19.45 11.77 0.50
CA ARG A 35 -19.27 10.32 0.30
C ARG A 35 -18.78 9.65 1.59
N ILE A 36 -17.77 10.22 2.27
CA ILE A 36 -17.28 9.74 3.57
C ILE A 36 -18.46 9.65 4.57
N ALA A 37 -19.21 10.75 4.74
CA ALA A 37 -20.32 10.80 5.68
C ALA A 37 -21.41 9.73 5.42
N ARG A 38 -21.57 9.31 4.17
CA ARG A 38 -22.52 8.28 3.76
C ARG A 38 -22.01 6.86 4.01
N VAL A 39 -20.76 6.54 3.60
CA VAL A 39 -20.27 5.16 3.54
C VAL A 39 -19.36 4.76 4.70
N ASP A 40 -18.72 5.74 5.38
CA ASP A 40 -17.70 5.40 6.38
C ASP A 40 -18.29 4.87 7.69
N LYS A 41 -19.56 5.11 7.96
CA LYS A 41 -20.30 4.47 9.05
C LYS A 41 -20.30 2.95 8.95
N THR A 42 -20.23 2.42 7.73
CA THR A 42 -20.15 0.98 7.45
C THR A 42 -18.69 0.53 7.33
N LEU A 43 -17.84 1.32 6.67
CA LEU A 43 -16.48 0.91 6.33
C LEU A 43 -15.48 1.13 7.46
N ASN A 44 -15.68 2.17 8.28
CA ASN A 44 -14.74 2.58 9.33
C ASN A 44 -13.29 2.75 8.80
N ALA A 45 -13.17 3.36 7.63
CA ALA A 45 -11.91 3.56 6.93
C ALA A 45 -11.12 4.78 7.46
N TYR A 46 -11.76 5.68 8.22
CA TYR A 46 -11.14 6.87 8.79
C TYR A 46 -11.16 6.87 10.31
N ILE A 47 -10.04 7.24 10.94
CA ILE A 47 -9.96 7.58 12.38
C ILE A 47 -10.28 9.05 12.59
N THR A 48 -9.84 9.92 11.66
CA THR A 48 -10.07 11.36 11.73
C THR A 48 -10.40 11.91 10.35
N VAL A 49 -11.53 12.60 10.22
CA VAL A 49 -11.90 13.33 8.99
C VAL A 49 -11.58 14.81 9.18
N CYS A 50 -10.77 15.38 8.28
CA CYS A 50 -10.27 16.77 8.34
C CYS A 50 -11.18 17.74 7.56
N GLY A 51 -12.50 17.59 7.66
CA GLY A 51 -13.47 18.24 6.76
C GLY A 51 -13.37 19.75 6.66
N GLU A 52 -13.26 20.48 7.79
CA GLU A 52 -13.15 21.94 7.82
C GLU A 52 -11.83 22.39 7.19
N GLN A 53 -10.70 21.87 7.69
CA GLN A 53 -9.37 22.18 7.15
C GLN A 53 -9.24 21.83 5.67
N ALA A 54 -9.82 20.70 5.22
CA ALA A 54 -9.79 20.29 3.82
C ALA A 54 -10.52 21.30 2.92
N ARG A 55 -11.68 21.84 3.36
CA ARG A 55 -12.41 22.89 2.63
C ARG A 55 -11.62 24.18 2.52
N GLU A 56 -10.98 24.62 3.61
CA GLU A 56 -10.14 25.82 3.62
C GLU A 56 -8.98 25.71 2.63
N VAL A 57 -8.26 24.55 2.63
CA VAL A 57 -7.17 24.29 1.69
C VAL A 57 -7.69 24.22 0.25
N ALA A 58 -8.81 23.55 0.00
CA ALA A 58 -9.44 23.50 -1.32
C ALA A 58 -9.82 24.89 -1.84
N LEU A 59 -10.38 25.75 -0.98
CA LEU A 59 -10.71 27.15 -1.31
C LEU A 59 -9.44 27.97 -1.64
N ALA A 60 -8.36 27.79 -0.88
CA ALA A 60 -7.07 28.42 -1.17
C ALA A 60 -6.51 27.96 -2.51
N ALA A 61 -6.55 26.65 -2.80
CA ALA A 61 -6.14 26.08 -4.08
C ALA A 61 -6.97 26.67 -5.25
N GLU A 62 -8.29 26.74 -5.10
CA GLU A 62 -9.15 27.33 -6.12
C GLU A 62 -8.78 28.80 -6.43
N LYS A 63 -8.55 29.61 -5.39
CA LYS A 63 -8.14 31.01 -5.54
C LYS A 63 -6.79 31.14 -6.26
N MET A 64 -5.82 30.32 -5.92
CA MET A 64 -4.51 30.31 -6.56
C MET A 64 -4.62 29.94 -8.04
N ILE A 65 -5.36 28.89 -8.38
CA ILE A 65 -5.55 28.42 -9.76
C ILE A 65 -6.24 29.50 -10.60
N ARG A 66 -7.31 30.11 -10.07
CA ARG A 66 -7.98 31.25 -10.74
C ARG A 66 -7.08 32.44 -10.96
N ALA A 67 -6.08 32.64 -10.11
CA ALA A 67 -5.07 33.70 -10.25
C ALA A 67 -3.92 33.30 -11.21
N GLY A 68 -3.97 32.12 -11.83
CA GLY A 68 -2.97 31.62 -12.77
C GLY A 68 -1.80 30.85 -12.12
N TYR A 69 -1.88 30.55 -10.82
CA TYR A 69 -0.86 29.79 -10.08
C TYR A 69 -1.29 28.34 -9.93
N HIS A 70 -0.85 27.46 -10.81
CA HIS A 70 -1.06 26.00 -10.73
C HIS A 70 0.22 25.29 -10.31
N LEU A 71 0.16 24.51 -9.22
CA LEU A 71 1.32 23.84 -8.62
C LEU A 71 1.64 22.47 -9.21
N GLY A 72 0.80 21.97 -10.11
CA GLY A 72 0.95 20.63 -10.71
C GLY A 72 -0.23 19.71 -10.44
N PRO A 73 -0.10 18.40 -10.76
CA PRO A 73 -1.22 17.48 -10.86
C PRO A 73 -1.92 17.15 -9.54
N LEU A 74 -1.34 17.47 -8.39
CA LEU A 74 -2.00 17.28 -7.09
C LEU A 74 -2.63 18.55 -6.52
N HIS A 75 -2.56 19.69 -7.24
CA HIS A 75 -3.10 20.94 -6.73
C HIS A 75 -4.64 20.90 -6.62
N GLY A 76 -5.15 20.94 -5.38
CA GLY A 76 -6.58 20.83 -5.10
C GLY A 76 -7.14 19.40 -5.08
N ILE A 77 -6.29 18.38 -5.13
CA ILE A 77 -6.69 16.97 -5.13
C ILE A 77 -6.83 16.42 -3.71
N PRO A 78 -8.00 15.84 -3.32
CA PRO A 78 -8.22 15.23 -2.01
C PRO A 78 -7.47 13.90 -1.86
N ILE A 79 -6.54 13.86 -0.88
CA ILE A 79 -5.69 12.71 -0.54
C ILE A 79 -5.89 12.33 0.93
N ALA A 80 -5.99 11.03 1.21
CA ALA A 80 -6.01 10.51 2.58
C ALA A 80 -4.61 10.04 3.03
N ILE A 81 -4.35 10.05 4.34
CA ILE A 81 -3.06 9.69 4.90
C ILE A 81 -3.25 8.66 6.01
N LYS A 82 -2.54 7.52 5.95
CA LYS A 82 -2.55 6.52 7.02
C LYS A 82 -2.16 7.14 8.36
N ASP A 83 -2.84 6.74 9.43
CA ASP A 83 -2.76 7.43 10.71
C ASP A 83 -1.49 7.15 11.53
N ASN A 84 -0.48 6.50 10.96
CA ASN A 84 0.87 6.43 11.50
C ASN A 84 1.85 7.44 10.85
N ILE A 85 1.40 8.24 9.88
CA ILE A 85 2.20 9.25 9.18
C ILE A 85 1.86 10.63 9.79
N TYR A 86 2.87 11.34 10.32
CA TYR A 86 2.67 12.63 10.99
C TYR A 86 2.06 13.65 10.03
N THR A 87 1.03 14.32 10.54
CA THR A 87 0.36 15.43 9.88
C THR A 87 0.25 16.55 10.89
N ARG A 88 1.05 17.60 10.73
CA ARG A 88 1.12 18.72 11.67
C ARG A 88 -0.25 19.29 11.99
N GLY A 89 -0.55 19.40 13.28
CA GLY A 89 -1.81 19.93 13.79
C GLY A 89 -3.02 18.99 13.66
N VAL A 90 -2.81 17.74 13.16
CA VAL A 90 -3.86 16.73 13.04
C VAL A 90 -3.50 15.53 13.92
N ARG A 91 -4.43 15.09 14.77
CA ARG A 91 -4.25 13.94 15.63
C ARG A 91 -3.73 12.72 14.81
N THR A 92 -2.70 12.07 15.34
CA THR A 92 -2.02 10.93 14.70
C THR A 92 -1.81 9.84 15.73
N THR A 93 -2.66 8.82 15.71
CA THR A 93 -2.77 7.84 16.81
C THR A 93 -2.00 6.55 16.60
N ALA A 94 -1.53 6.31 15.36
CA ALA A 94 -1.03 5.00 14.93
C ALA A 94 -2.02 3.84 15.22
N GLY A 95 -3.31 4.14 15.31
CA GLY A 95 -4.37 3.18 15.65
C GLY A 95 -4.34 2.68 17.08
N SER A 96 -3.66 3.36 18.02
CA SER A 96 -3.44 2.92 19.39
C SER A 96 -3.93 3.94 20.42
N LYS A 97 -4.27 3.45 21.61
CA LYS A 97 -4.50 4.30 22.80
C LYS A 97 -3.20 4.97 23.29
N ILE A 98 -2.04 4.37 23.02
CA ILE A 98 -0.72 4.90 23.42
C ILE A 98 -0.53 6.32 22.89
N LEU A 99 -0.89 6.55 21.63
CA LEU A 99 -0.82 7.85 20.95
C LEU A 99 -2.20 8.50 20.73
N GLY A 100 -3.22 8.11 21.51
CA GLY A 100 -4.61 8.50 21.31
C GLY A 100 -4.85 10.01 21.22
N ASP A 101 -4.08 10.81 21.96
CA ASP A 101 -4.17 12.28 22.00
C ASP A 101 -2.98 12.98 21.33
N PHE A 102 -2.10 12.22 20.65
CA PHE A 102 -0.89 12.78 20.07
C PHE A 102 -1.20 13.64 18.86
N VAL A 103 -0.76 14.90 18.88
CA VAL A 103 -0.85 15.85 17.77
C VAL A 103 0.56 16.29 17.37
N PRO A 104 1.06 15.86 16.22
CA PRO A 104 2.39 16.22 15.73
C PRO A 104 2.55 17.75 15.56
N GLN A 105 3.74 18.27 15.94
CA GLN A 105 4.10 19.66 15.72
C GLN A 105 4.76 19.89 14.34
N GLU A 106 5.13 18.80 13.66
CA GLU A 106 5.74 18.78 12.34
C GLU A 106 5.05 17.76 11.43
N ASP A 107 5.18 17.96 10.14
CA ASP A 107 4.74 16.97 9.15
C ASP A 107 5.82 15.88 8.98
N ALA A 108 5.41 14.67 8.61
CA ALA A 108 6.31 13.75 7.94
C ALA A 108 6.77 14.36 6.60
N THR A 109 7.98 14.03 6.17
CA THR A 109 8.51 14.55 4.89
C THR A 109 7.57 14.31 3.72
N VAL A 110 6.95 13.14 3.64
CA VAL A 110 5.97 12.80 2.60
C VAL A 110 4.72 13.68 2.68
N THR A 111 4.21 13.96 3.89
CA THR A 111 3.09 14.87 4.13
C THR A 111 3.43 16.29 3.69
N ALA A 112 4.61 16.78 4.07
CA ALA A 112 5.08 18.11 3.69
C ALA A 112 5.25 18.26 2.16
N ARG A 113 5.75 17.20 1.48
CA ARG A 113 5.87 17.17 0.01
C ARG A 113 4.52 17.23 -0.67
N LEU A 114 3.51 16.45 -0.21
CA LEU A 114 2.14 16.49 -0.72
C LEU A 114 1.49 17.87 -0.51
N LYS A 115 1.61 18.45 0.69
CA LYS A 115 1.09 19.80 0.98
C LYS A 115 1.72 20.86 0.09
N ARG A 116 3.03 20.80 -0.14
CA ARG A 116 3.74 21.71 -1.08
C ARG A 116 3.28 21.57 -2.52
N ALA A 117 2.86 20.38 -2.94
CA ALA A 117 2.26 20.14 -4.25
C ALA A 117 0.78 20.58 -4.32
N GLY A 118 0.22 21.13 -3.23
CA GLY A 118 -1.14 21.64 -3.16
C GLY A 118 -2.21 20.57 -2.92
N ALA A 119 -1.84 19.36 -2.48
CA ALA A 119 -2.80 18.31 -2.14
C ALA A 119 -3.68 18.71 -0.94
N VAL A 120 -4.95 18.35 -0.99
CA VAL A 120 -5.92 18.56 0.10
C VAL A 120 -5.95 17.31 0.98
N ILE A 121 -5.46 17.41 2.21
CA ILE A 121 -5.49 16.28 3.14
C ILE A 121 -6.89 16.16 3.72
N ILE A 122 -7.63 15.11 3.29
CA ILE A 122 -9.05 14.95 3.64
C ILE A 122 -9.27 14.20 4.95
N GLY A 123 -8.28 13.41 5.40
CA GLY A 123 -8.38 12.67 6.66
C GLY A 123 -7.23 11.71 6.91
N LYS A 124 -7.26 11.13 8.12
CA LYS A 124 -6.34 10.10 8.61
C LYS A 124 -7.06 8.76 8.59
N THR A 125 -6.50 7.79 7.85
CA THR A 125 -7.16 6.50 7.65
C THR A 125 -6.84 5.49 8.73
N ASN A 126 -7.81 4.62 9.01
CA ASN A 126 -7.69 3.52 9.95
C ASN A 126 -6.61 2.52 9.53
N LEU A 127 -6.01 1.89 10.53
CA LEU A 127 -4.93 0.92 10.34
C LEU A 127 -4.96 -0.14 11.45
N HIS A 128 -4.28 -1.26 11.22
CA HIS A 128 -3.95 -2.17 12.32
C HIS A 128 -3.04 -1.45 13.32
N GLU A 129 -3.26 -1.64 14.62
CA GLU A 129 -2.53 -0.93 15.67
C GLU A 129 -1.00 -0.97 15.43
N PHE A 130 -0.35 0.19 15.47
CA PHE A 130 1.08 0.40 15.19
C PHE A 130 1.57 -0.22 13.88
N ALA A 131 0.68 -0.40 12.91
CA ALA A 131 0.95 -1.07 11.64
C ALA A 131 1.37 -2.56 11.77
N TRP A 132 1.20 -3.18 12.97
CA TRP A 132 1.60 -4.55 13.26
C TRP A 132 0.44 -5.53 13.13
N GLY A 133 0.03 -5.83 11.92
CA GLY A 133 -0.98 -6.83 11.59
C GLY A 133 -1.52 -6.68 10.17
N GLY A 134 -2.07 -7.77 9.64
CA GLY A 134 -2.49 -7.87 8.24
C GLY A 134 -3.98 -7.67 8.00
N THR A 135 -4.79 -7.29 9.00
CA THR A 135 -6.26 -7.34 8.90
C THR A 135 -6.95 -5.98 9.01
N THR A 136 -6.38 -5.02 9.71
CA THR A 136 -7.02 -3.74 10.13
C THR A 136 -8.25 -3.99 11.01
N ASP A 137 -8.19 -5.05 11.81
CA ASP A 137 -9.11 -5.27 12.92
C ASP A 137 -8.57 -4.53 14.15
N ASN A 138 -9.01 -3.28 14.33
CA ASN A 138 -8.43 -2.40 15.34
C ASN A 138 -9.29 -2.40 16.62
N PRO A 139 -8.74 -2.83 17.78
CA PRO A 139 -9.51 -2.94 19.01
C PRO A 139 -9.88 -1.60 19.64
N HIS A 140 -9.23 -0.51 19.24
CA HIS A 140 -9.42 0.82 19.82
C HIS A 140 -10.31 1.73 18.99
N TYR A 141 -10.22 1.61 17.66
CA TYR A 141 -10.94 2.45 16.69
C TYR A 141 -11.96 1.66 15.87
N GLY A 142 -12.08 0.35 16.12
CA GLY A 142 -13.03 -0.54 15.45
C GLY A 142 -12.49 -1.12 14.14
N THR A 143 -13.08 -2.23 13.73
CA THR A 143 -12.74 -2.98 12.53
C THR A 143 -13.00 -2.18 11.27
N CYS A 144 -12.00 -2.04 10.41
CA CYS A 144 -12.18 -1.54 9.04
C CYS A 144 -12.76 -2.65 8.16
N ARG A 145 -13.62 -2.30 7.20
CA ARG A 145 -14.34 -3.26 6.36
C ARG A 145 -14.06 -3.07 4.88
N ASN A 146 -14.14 -4.15 4.13
CA ASN A 146 -13.90 -4.16 2.70
C ASN A 146 -15.08 -3.54 1.93
N PRO A 147 -14.87 -2.56 1.04
CA PRO A 147 -15.94 -1.92 0.25
C PRO A 147 -16.68 -2.86 -0.70
N TRP A 148 -16.04 -3.94 -1.17
CA TRP A 148 -16.68 -4.92 -2.05
C TRP A 148 -17.65 -5.83 -1.30
N ASN A 149 -17.35 -6.12 -0.04
CA ASN A 149 -18.23 -6.86 0.87
C ASN A 149 -17.88 -6.47 2.32
N PRO A 150 -18.76 -5.73 3.04
CA PRO A 150 -18.50 -5.30 4.42
C PRO A 150 -18.35 -6.41 5.47
N GLU A 151 -18.70 -7.65 5.14
CA GLU A 151 -18.44 -8.80 6.01
C GLU A 151 -17.01 -9.32 5.86
N ARG A 152 -16.25 -8.79 4.89
CA ARG A 152 -14.88 -9.19 4.59
C ARG A 152 -13.88 -8.14 5.07
N PHE A 153 -12.66 -8.59 5.33
CA PHE A 153 -11.56 -7.72 5.76
C PHE A 153 -10.99 -6.91 4.58
N PRO A 154 -10.50 -5.68 4.80
CA PRO A 154 -9.82 -4.88 3.79
C PRO A 154 -8.33 -5.19 3.70
N ALA A 155 -7.86 -6.27 4.36
CA ALA A 155 -6.46 -6.51 4.70
C ALA A 155 -5.83 -5.36 5.50
N GLY A 156 -4.51 -5.41 5.71
CA GLY A 156 -3.79 -4.45 6.55
C GLY A 156 -2.27 -4.45 6.29
N SER A 157 -1.60 -3.60 7.00
CA SER A 157 -2.08 -2.68 8.03
C SER A 157 -2.69 -1.38 7.49
N SER A 158 -2.57 -1.04 6.19
CA SER A 158 -3.16 0.16 5.58
C SER A 158 -4.58 -0.10 5.03
N GLY A 159 -5.40 -0.88 5.75
CA GLY A 159 -6.73 -1.27 5.27
C GLY A 159 -7.66 -0.09 5.07
N GLY A 160 -7.63 0.90 5.99
CA GLY A 160 -8.39 2.13 5.84
C GLY A 160 -8.01 2.92 4.58
N SER A 161 -6.71 3.00 4.24
CA SER A 161 -6.27 3.66 2.99
C SER A 161 -6.78 2.91 1.76
N GLY A 162 -6.68 1.56 1.76
CA GLY A 162 -7.21 0.73 0.68
C GLY A 162 -8.72 0.88 0.50
N ALA A 163 -9.47 0.76 1.60
CA ALA A 163 -10.91 0.90 1.61
C ALA A 163 -11.37 2.31 1.17
N ALA A 164 -10.68 3.36 1.64
CA ALA A 164 -11.01 4.74 1.28
C ALA A 164 -10.87 5.01 -0.23
N VAL A 165 -9.78 4.53 -0.86
CA VAL A 165 -9.55 4.67 -2.30
C VAL A 165 -10.58 3.86 -3.10
N ALA A 166 -10.82 2.60 -2.75
CA ALA A 166 -11.79 1.75 -3.43
C ALA A 166 -13.23 2.28 -3.30
N ALA A 167 -13.60 2.81 -2.11
CA ALA A 167 -14.91 3.42 -1.86
C ALA A 167 -15.07 4.80 -2.49
N ARG A 168 -14.01 5.34 -3.15
CA ARG A 168 -14.01 6.68 -3.78
C ARG A 168 -14.30 7.81 -2.80
N THR A 169 -13.74 7.72 -1.60
CA THR A 169 -13.80 8.77 -0.57
C THR A 169 -12.58 9.70 -0.60
N CYS A 170 -11.59 9.34 -1.37
CA CYS A 170 -10.42 10.15 -1.77
C CYS A 170 -9.96 9.66 -3.15
N LEU A 171 -9.16 10.46 -3.86
CA LEU A 171 -8.61 10.05 -5.17
C LEU A 171 -7.36 9.18 -5.03
N GLY A 172 -6.63 9.35 -3.95
CA GLY A 172 -5.49 8.54 -3.58
C GLY A 172 -5.23 8.60 -2.09
N ALA A 173 -4.40 7.68 -1.58
CA ALA A 173 -4.01 7.66 -0.18
C ALA A 173 -2.53 7.31 -0.03
N LEU A 174 -1.92 7.72 1.10
CA LEU A 174 -0.65 7.14 1.53
C LEU A 174 -0.89 5.97 2.47
N GLY A 175 -0.09 4.92 2.30
CA GLY A 175 0.06 3.80 3.21
C GLY A 175 1.50 3.60 3.63
N THR A 176 1.74 2.61 4.51
CA THR A 176 3.08 2.10 4.86
C THR A 176 3.14 0.60 4.59
N ASP A 177 4.30 0.10 4.20
CA ASP A 177 4.51 -1.31 3.86
C ASP A 177 5.81 -1.81 4.49
N THR A 178 5.70 -2.66 5.49
CA THR A 178 6.81 -3.38 6.12
C THR A 178 6.89 -4.78 5.53
N GLY A 179 5.83 -5.58 5.66
CA GLY A 179 5.73 -6.94 5.16
C GLY A 179 4.69 -7.14 4.05
N GLY A 180 4.05 -6.06 3.58
CA GLY A 180 2.97 -6.13 2.59
C GLY A 180 1.86 -5.11 2.79
N SER A 181 1.98 -4.25 3.80
CA SER A 181 0.86 -3.44 4.31
C SER A 181 0.31 -2.35 3.37
N ILE A 182 0.87 -2.14 2.18
CA ILE A 182 0.27 -1.41 1.06
C ILE A 182 -0.32 -2.40 0.06
N ARG A 183 0.46 -3.42 -0.32
CA ARG A 183 0.13 -4.37 -1.38
C ARG A 183 -1.04 -5.28 -1.02
N LEU A 184 -1.08 -5.77 0.23
CA LEU A 184 -2.18 -6.59 0.74
C LEU A 184 -3.53 -5.88 0.64
N PRO A 185 -3.69 -4.66 1.24
CA PRO A 185 -4.94 -3.91 1.06
C PRO A 185 -5.22 -3.55 -0.39
N SER A 186 -4.20 -3.25 -1.20
CA SER A 186 -4.41 -2.95 -2.63
C SER A 186 -5.01 -4.13 -3.38
N SER A 187 -4.55 -5.34 -3.09
CA SER A 187 -5.06 -6.57 -3.70
C SER A 187 -6.54 -6.79 -3.42
N VAL A 188 -6.93 -6.85 -2.13
CA VAL A 188 -8.32 -7.20 -1.75
C VAL A 188 -9.31 -6.07 -1.90
N ASN A 189 -8.84 -4.83 -2.06
CA ASN A 189 -9.72 -3.68 -2.36
C ASN A 189 -9.77 -3.35 -3.87
N GLY A 190 -9.05 -4.10 -4.73
CA GLY A 190 -9.09 -3.92 -6.19
C GLY A 190 -8.50 -2.61 -6.67
N ILE A 191 -7.42 -2.16 -6.04
CA ILE A 191 -6.69 -0.92 -6.36
C ILE A 191 -5.22 -1.19 -6.61
N VAL A 192 -4.49 -0.16 -7.00
CA VAL A 192 -3.03 -0.19 -7.20
C VAL A 192 -2.33 0.31 -5.95
N GLY A 193 -1.24 -0.35 -5.57
CA GLY A 193 -0.35 0.12 -4.52
C GLY A 193 1.08 -0.37 -4.75
N ILE A 194 2.04 0.48 -4.49
CA ILE A 194 3.45 0.16 -4.67
C ILE A 194 4.19 0.19 -3.32
N ARG A 195 4.96 -0.86 -3.05
CA ARG A 195 6.08 -0.83 -2.13
C ARG A 195 7.30 -0.33 -2.91
N PRO A 196 7.93 0.79 -2.57
CA PRO A 196 9.16 1.23 -3.25
C PRO A 196 10.38 0.45 -2.75
N THR A 197 11.50 0.64 -3.40
CA THR A 197 12.82 0.27 -2.87
C THR A 197 13.04 0.97 -1.51
N ILE A 198 13.63 0.27 -0.55
CA ILE A 198 14.01 0.88 0.73
C ILE A 198 14.88 2.11 0.48
N GLY A 199 14.52 3.22 1.14
CA GLY A 199 15.21 4.50 1.02
C GLY A 199 14.82 5.35 -0.20
N ARG A 200 13.95 4.87 -1.11
CA ARG A 200 13.43 5.66 -2.24
C ARG A 200 12.49 6.78 -1.78
N VAL A 201 11.74 6.55 -0.72
CA VAL A 201 10.81 7.50 -0.08
C VAL A 201 11.18 7.61 1.38
N SER A 202 11.16 8.83 1.92
CA SER A 202 11.50 9.10 3.32
C SER A 202 10.47 8.52 4.30
N ASN A 203 10.96 7.93 5.39
CA ASN A 203 10.19 7.52 6.56
C ASN A 203 10.29 8.52 7.72
N HIS A 204 10.90 9.69 7.52
CA HIS A 204 11.02 10.70 8.58
C HIS A 204 9.65 11.12 9.10
N ASN A 205 9.48 11.10 10.44
CA ASN A 205 8.21 11.37 11.13
C ASN A 205 7.07 10.40 10.73
N VAL A 206 7.40 9.14 10.50
CA VAL A 206 6.45 8.03 10.41
C VAL A 206 6.64 7.13 11.61
N VAL A 207 5.56 6.76 12.31
CA VAL A 207 5.64 5.78 13.41
C VAL A 207 6.09 4.45 12.83
N PRO A 208 7.26 3.92 13.23
CA PRO A 208 7.84 2.72 12.63
C PRO A 208 7.12 1.44 13.09
N LEU A 209 7.18 0.42 12.24
CA LEU A 209 7.01 -0.97 12.66
C LEU A 209 8.37 -1.66 12.71
N ALA A 210 9.02 -1.86 11.56
CA ALA A 210 10.38 -2.40 11.49
C ALA A 210 11.23 -1.50 10.57
N TRP A 211 12.00 -0.61 11.17
CA TRP A 211 12.69 0.48 10.46
C TRP A 211 13.65 0.01 9.35
N THR A 212 14.14 -1.23 9.42
CA THR A 212 14.98 -1.79 8.33
C THR A 212 14.18 -2.31 7.16
N MET A 213 12.83 -2.30 7.24
CA MET A 213 11.92 -2.82 6.23
C MET A 213 10.82 -1.83 5.82
N ASP A 214 10.54 -0.82 6.64
CA ASP A 214 9.45 0.13 6.44
C ASP A 214 9.62 0.97 5.17
N THR A 215 8.52 1.19 4.49
CA THR A 215 8.40 2.11 3.35
C THR A 215 7.07 2.84 3.39
N VAL A 216 7.04 4.07 2.87
CA VAL A 216 5.80 4.84 2.64
C VAL A 216 5.55 4.95 1.14
N SER A 217 4.29 4.80 0.70
CA SER A 217 4.00 4.92 -0.73
C SER A 217 2.51 5.14 -1.03
N PRO A 218 2.16 5.56 -2.27
CA PRO A 218 0.80 5.78 -2.67
C PRO A 218 0.02 4.49 -2.91
N MET A 219 -1.29 4.64 -2.71
CA MET A 219 -2.35 3.74 -3.11
C MET A 219 -3.37 4.53 -3.92
N ALA A 220 -3.72 4.08 -5.12
CA ALA A 220 -4.65 4.75 -6.02
C ALA A 220 -5.39 3.75 -6.91
N ARG A 221 -6.39 4.18 -7.67
CA ARG A 221 -7.15 3.27 -8.55
C ARG A 221 -6.38 2.89 -9.81
N THR A 222 -5.52 3.77 -10.29
CA THR A 222 -4.72 3.55 -11.50
C THR A 222 -3.24 3.61 -11.23
N VAL A 223 -2.44 2.94 -12.06
CA VAL A 223 -0.99 3.04 -12.02
C VAL A 223 -0.54 4.48 -12.30
N GLU A 224 -1.18 5.17 -13.25
CA GLU A 224 -0.86 6.55 -13.57
C GLU A 224 -1.06 7.49 -12.36
N ASP A 225 -2.18 7.33 -11.61
CA ASP A 225 -2.41 8.11 -10.39
C ASP A 225 -1.37 7.81 -9.30
N CYS A 226 -0.97 6.53 -9.14
CA CYS A 226 0.12 6.16 -8.25
C CYS A 226 1.43 6.86 -8.65
N VAL A 227 1.75 6.93 -9.93
CA VAL A 227 2.94 7.62 -10.44
C VAL A 227 2.90 9.11 -10.13
N LEU A 228 1.75 9.78 -10.36
CA LEU A 228 1.61 11.21 -10.06
C LEU A 228 1.87 11.54 -8.59
N MET A 229 1.41 10.68 -7.67
CA MET A 229 1.70 10.83 -6.24
C MET A 229 3.14 10.44 -5.90
N PHE A 230 3.65 9.38 -6.51
CA PHE A 230 4.97 8.82 -6.22
C PHE A 230 6.10 9.79 -6.58
N GLU A 231 6.02 10.45 -7.74
CA GLU A 231 7.00 11.46 -8.17
C GLU A 231 7.16 12.60 -7.17
N ILE A 232 6.08 12.96 -6.47
CA ILE A 232 6.11 14.04 -5.47
C ILE A 232 6.80 13.62 -4.18
N ILE A 233 6.60 12.36 -3.75
CA ILE A 233 7.14 11.89 -2.47
C ILE A 233 8.49 11.20 -2.58
N ALA A 234 8.89 10.72 -3.78
CA ALA A 234 10.18 10.05 -4.01
C ALA A 234 11.36 11.03 -3.92
N GLY A 235 12.52 10.49 -3.57
CA GLY A 235 13.80 11.22 -3.56
C GLY A 235 14.38 11.38 -2.17
N HIS A 236 15.68 11.68 -2.16
CA HIS A 236 16.50 11.79 -0.96
C HIS A 236 15.95 12.79 0.07
N ASP A 237 16.08 12.41 1.33
CA ASP A 237 15.76 13.24 2.50
C ASP A 237 16.90 13.14 3.53
N PRO A 238 17.61 14.23 3.83
CA PRO A 238 18.68 14.23 4.81
C PRO A 238 18.20 14.03 6.26
N LEU A 239 16.89 14.07 6.52
CA LEU A 239 16.29 13.85 7.84
C LEU A 239 15.99 12.35 8.10
N ASP A 240 16.12 11.49 7.08
CA ASP A 240 15.94 10.04 7.17
C ASP A 240 17.27 9.34 6.90
N ASP A 241 17.85 8.74 7.92
CA ASP A 241 19.13 8.03 7.85
C ASP A 241 19.14 6.85 6.87
N HIS A 242 17.96 6.31 6.53
CA HIS A 242 17.81 5.24 5.55
C HIS A 242 17.55 5.74 4.13
N SER A 243 17.41 7.06 3.93
CA SER A 243 17.08 7.63 2.64
C SER A 243 18.25 7.54 1.65
N ALA A 244 18.00 6.88 0.51
CA ALA A 244 19.00 6.67 -0.53
C ALA A 244 19.23 7.93 -1.39
N GLN A 245 20.49 8.18 -1.75
CA GLN A 245 20.88 9.26 -2.67
C GLN A 245 20.76 8.83 -4.15
N ALA A 246 19.81 7.93 -4.47
CA ALA A 246 19.57 7.47 -5.82
C ALA A 246 18.75 8.50 -6.62
N PRO A 247 19.09 8.76 -7.90
CA PRO A 247 18.32 9.66 -8.76
C PRO A 247 16.87 9.21 -8.87
N VAL A 248 15.94 10.15 -8.96
CA VAL A 248 14.52 9.89 -9.26
C VAL A 248 14.34 9.98 -10.78
N PRO A 249 13.96 8.87 -11.46
CA PRO A 249 13.72 8.90 -12.89
C PRO A 249 12.40 9.59 -13.24
N ASP A 250 12.19 9.90 -14.52
CA ASP A 250 10.89 10.33 -15.05
C ASP A 250 9.98 9.10 -15.19
N TYR A 251 9.22 8.80 -14.15
CA TYR A 251 8.31 7.64 -14.13
C TYR A 251 7.18 7.78 -15.15
N ARG A 252 6.66 9.00 -15.38
CA ARG A 252 5.58 9.24 -16.36
C ARG A 252 6.05 9.00 -17.79
N GLY A 253 7.27 9.39 -18.11
CA GLY A 253 7.87 9.16 -19.43
C GLY A 253 8.01 7.69 -19.77
N GLU A 254 8.05 6.81 -18.77
CA GLU A 254 8.14 5.36 -18.97
C GLU A 254 6.78 4.68 -19.24
N LEU A 255 5.65 5.26 -18.82
CA LEU A 255 4.32 4.62 -18.90
C LEU A 255 3.89 4.27 -20.34
N GLY A 256 4.27 5.11 -21.31
CA GLY A 256 3.91 4.90 -22.72
C GLY A 256 4.76 3.89 -23.48
N ARG A 257 5.81 3.36 -22.85
CA ARG A 257 6.67 2.35 -23.49
C ARG A 257 6.00 0.98 -23.50
N GLY A 258 5.97 0.33 -24.65
CA GLY A 258 5.42 -1.02 -24.79
C GLY A 258 6.21 -2.07 -24.00
N LEU A 259 5.67 -3.28 -23.86
CA LEU A 259 6.26 -4.37 -23.07
C LEU A 259 7.11 -5.35 -23.88
N ARG A 260 7.18 -5.19 -25.20
CA ARG A 260 7.83 -6.16 -26.10
C ARG A 260 9.29 -6.42 -25.67
N GLY A 261 9.59 -7.70 -25.46
CA GLY A 261 10.93 -8.16 -25.03
C GLY A 261 11.21 -8.03 -23.53
N LEU A 262 10.23 -7.57 -22.73
CA LEU A 262 10.32 -7.65 -21.27
C LEU A 262 10.16 -9.11 -20.83
N ARG A 263 10.98 -9.55 -19.89
CA ARG A 263 11.00 -10.92 -19.39
C ARG A 263 10.49 -10.99 -17.96
N ILE A 264 9.49 -11.85 -17.74
CA ILE A 264 8.91 -12.15 -16.42
C ILE A 264 9.50 -13.45 -15.90
N GLY A 265 9.98 -13.44 -14.66
CA GLY A 265 10.35 -14.64 -13.90
C GLY A 265 9.17 -15.15 -13.07
N LEU A 266 8.85 -16.43 -13.21
CA LEU A 266 8.06 -17.16 -12.23
C LEU A 266 9.00 -17.95 -11.33
N ILE A 267 8.89 -17.79 -10.03
CA ILE A 267 9.72 -18.55 -9.10
C ILE A 267 9.16 -19.97 -9.03
N ARG A 268 9.99 -20.93 -9.44
CA ARG A 268 9.62 -22.34 -9.52
C ARG A 268 9.16 -22.86 -8.15
N ASP A 269 8.09 -23.65 -8.14
CA ASP A 269 7.48 -24.25 -6.94
C ASP A 269 7.06 -23.21 -5.87
N TYR A 270 6.93 -21.93 -6.26
CA TYR A 270 6.55 -20.84 -5.37
C TYR A 270 5.48 -19.91 -5.95
N SER A 271 5.73 -19.28 -7.11
CA SER A 271 4.86 -18.19 -7.63
C SER A 271 3.38 -18.54 -7.75
N LEU A 272 3.04 -19.81 -8.02
CA LEU A 272 1.66 -20.30 -8.17
C LEU A 272 1.37 -21.50 -7.27
N SER A 273 2.18 -21.71 -6.25
CA SER A 273 2.02 -22.79 -5.28
C SER A 273 1.29 -22.29 -4.03
N HIS A 274 0.53 -23.17 -3.39
CA HIS A 274 -0.21 -22.85 -2.17
C HIS A 274 -1.11 -21.60 -2.32
N VAL A 275 -1.94 -21.59 -3.36
CA VAL A 275 -2.89 -20.52 -3.65
C VAL A 275 -4.30 -21.10 -3.82
N GLN A 276 -5.32 -20.32 -3.50
CA GLN A 276 -6.70 -20.65 -3.88
C GLN A 276 -6.79 -20.80 -5.40
N ARG A 277 -7.58 -21.79 -5.85
CA ARG A 277 -7.76 -22.04 -7.29
C ARG A 277 -8.16 -20.79 -8.06
N ALA A 278 -9.13 -20.03 -7.54
CA ALA A 278 -9.58 -18.79 -8.17
C ALA A 278 -8.45 -17.78 -8.36
N VAL A 279 -7.57 -17.63 -7.36
CA VAL A 279 -6.39 -16.76 -7.46
C VAL A 279 -5.42 -17.28 -8.52
N GLY A 280 -5.08 -18.57 -8.48
CA GLY A 280 -4.16 -19.18 -9.45
C GLY A 280 -4.66 -19.06 -10.90
N ASP A 281 -5.94 -19.33 -11.14
CA ASP A 281 -6.54 -19.22 -12.48
C ASP A 281 -6.55 -17.76 -12.96
N THR A 282 -6.88 -16.81 -12.09
CA THR A 282 -6.85 -15.37 -12.41
C THR A 282 -5.44 -14.88 -12.76
N ILE A 283 -4.42 -15.32 -12.00
CA ILE A 283 -3.02 -14.94 -12.31
C ILE A 283 -2.57 -15.55 -13.64
N ARG A 284 -2.91 -16.80 -13.95
CA ARG A 284 -2.60 -17.41 -15.26
C ARG A 284 -3.24 -16.63 -16.42
N ALA A 285 -4.50 -16.21 -16.27
CA ALA A 285 -5.16 -15.36 -17.27
C ALA A 285 -4.45 -14.00 -17.44
N ALA A 286 -3.98 -13.39 -16.34
CA ALA A 286 -3.20 -12.16 -16.39
C ALA A 286 -1.86 -12.35 -17.11
N LEU A 287 -1.16 -13.45 -16.86
CA LEU A 287 0.09 -13.80 -17.56
C LEU A 287 -0.14 -13.97 -19.06
N THR A 288 -1.22 -14.67 -19.47
CA THR A 288 -1.60 -14.79 -20.90
C THR A 288 -1.86 -13.42 -21.54
N THR A 289 -2.50 -12.49 -20.82
CA THR A 289 -2.66 -11.11 -21.29
C THR A 289 -1.29 -10.43 -21.50
N LEU A 290 -0.36 -10.56 -20.56
CA LEU A 290 0.98 -10.00 -20.67
C LEU A 290 1.78 -10.62 -21.83
N GLU A 291 1.68 -11.93 -22.07
CA GLU A 291 2.27 -12.59 -23.25
C GLU A 291 1.74 -12.02 -24.56
N SER A 292 0.43 -11.73 -24.63
CA SER A 292 -0.18 -11.06 -25.79
C SER A 292 0.35 -9.64 -26.05
N LEU A 293 0.88 -8.99 -25.02
CA LEU A 293 1.56 -7.69 -25.10
C LEU A 293 3.06 -7.81 -25.45
N GLY A 294 3.57 -9.03 -25.68
CA GLY A 294 4.93 -9.30 -26.13
C GLY A 294 5.92 -9.55 -24.99
N VAL A 295 5.43 -9.89 -23.81
CA VAL A 295 6.26 -10.30 -22.64
C VAL A 295 6.66 -11.78 -22.80
N GLU A 296 7.89 -12.11 -22.42
CA GLU A 296 8.39 -13.49 -22.33
C GLU A 296 8.34 -13.96 -20.88
N ILE A 297 7.98 -15.23 -20.65
CA ILE A 297 7.88 -15.81 -19.30
C ILE A 297 8.90 -16.93 -19.15
N GLU A 298 9.64 -16.91 -18.04
CA GLU A 298 10.67 -17.90 -17.72
C GLU A 298 10.55 -18.37 -16.25
N GLU A 299 10.79 -19.65 -16.00
CA GLU A 299 10.89 -20.18 -14.64
C GLU A 299 12.31 -20.00 -14.06
N ILE A 300 12.37 -19.45 -12.84
CA ILE A 300 13.62 -19.21 -12.11
C ILE A 300 13.61 -19.99 -10.80
N ALA A 301 14.67 -20.75 -10.54
CA ALA A 301 14.84 -21.40 -9.25
C ALA A 301 15.39 -20.43 -8.20
N MET A 302 14.76 -20.37 -7.03
CA MET A 302 15.17 -19.58 -5.86
C MET A 302 15.06 -20.47 -4.60
N PRO A 303 16.04 -21.34 -4.35
CA PRO A 303 15.93 -22.38 -3.32
C PRO A 303 15.81 -21.85 -1.89
N SER A 304 16.31 -20.65 -1.61
CA SER A 304 16.25 -20.07 -0.26
C SER A 304 14.90 -19.42 0.07
N ILE A 305 13.96 -19.33 -0.87
CA ILE A 305 12.73 -18.55 -0.69
C ILE A 305 11.82 -19.06 0.43
N GLN A 306 11.87 -20.33 0.74
CA GLN A 306 11.01 -21.00 1.76
C GLN A 306 11.23 -20.49 3.19
N GLY A 307 12.37 -19.87 3.49
CA GLY A 307 12.69 -19.33 4.80
C GLY A 307 12.14 -17.91 5.08
N ASN A 308 11.42 -17.32 4.13
CA ASN A 308 11.04 -15.90 4.19
C ASN A 308 10.18 -15.55 5.41
N ILE A 309 9.15 -16.36 5.74
CA ILE A 309 8.18 -16.09 6.82
C ILE A 309 8.89 -16.03 8.17
N SER A 310 9.75 -17.03 8.48
CA SER A 310 10.47 -17.06 9.75
C SER A 310 11.42 -15.87 9.91
N ALA A 311 12.13 -15.49 8.84
CA ALA A 311 13.05 -14.34 8.89
C ALA A 311 12.28 -13.02 9.02
N GLN A 312 11.14 -12.88 8.33
CA GLN A 312 10.29 -11.71 8.43
C GLN A 312 9.73 -11.55 9.84
N LEU A 313 9.09 -12.60 10.40
CA LEU A 313 8.54 -12.57 11.75
C LEU A 313 9.60 -12.25 12.79
N THR A 314 10.81 -12.78 12.66
CA THR A 314 11.91 -12.45 13.59
C THR A 314 12.23 -10.96 13.58
N ILE A 315 12.35 -10.35 12.40
CA ILE A 315 12.68 -8.91 12.27
C ILE A 315 11.51 -8.05 12.72
N GLU A 316 10.30 -8.36 12.25
CA GLU A 316 9.06 -7.63 12.57
C GLU A 316 8.61 -7.84 14.03
N SER A 317 9.22 -8.75 14.79
CA SER A 317 9.04 -8.84 16.24
C SER A 317 10.12 -8.09 17.00
N CYS A 318 11.39 -8.26 16.66
CA CYS A 318 12.51 -7.67 17.40
C CYS A 318 12.58 -6.14 17.30
N GLU A 319 12.41 -5.59 16.10
CA GLU A 319 12.53 -4.14 15.89
C GLU A 319 11.39 -3.36 16.59
N PRO A 320 10.10 -3.71 16.42
CA PRO A 320 9.03 -3.01 17.13
C PRO A 320 9.12 -3.19 18.65
N SER A 321 9.50 -4.37 19.16
CA SER A 321 9.70 -4.55 20.62
C SER A 321 10.74 -3.59 21.18
N THR A 322 11.80 -3.31 20.41
CA THR A 322 12.82 -2.32 20.78
C THR A 322 12.22 -0.91 20.82
N TYR A 323 11.42 -0.53 19.81
CA TYR A 323 10.78 0.79 19.75
C TYR A 323 9.75 0.99 20.86
N HIS A 324 8.99 -0.04 21.19
CA HIS A 324 7.89 -0.01 22.16
C HIS A 324 8.31 -0.33 23.59
N GLN A 325 9.59 -0.61 23.88
CA GLN A 325 10.07 -1.17 25.14
C GLN A 325 9.59 -0.40 26.38
N GLU A 326 9.61 0.93 26.36
CA GLU A 326 9.17 1.76 27.50
C GLU A 326 7.65 1.65 27.70
N TRP A 327 6.87 1.76 26.63
CA TRP A 327 5.41 1.67 26.73
C TRP A 327 4.94 0.27 27.09
N LEU A 328 5.63 -0.76 26.60
CA LEU A 328 5.32 -2.16 26.94
C LEU A 328 5.49 -2.43 28.45
N ARG A 329 6.46 -1.81 29.09
CA ARG A 329 6.66 -1.91 30.56
C ARG A 329 5.69 -1.06 31.36
N THR A 330 5.34 0.14 30.90
CA THR A 330 4.59 1.13 31.67
C THR A 330 3.10 1.12 31.37
N ARG A 331 2.69 0.72 30.16
CA ARG A 331 1.31 0.79 29.66
C ARG A 331 0.89 -0.45 28.86
N PRO A 332 1.21 -1.70 29.28
CA PRO A 332 0.91 -2.90 28.49
C PRO A 332 -0.58 -3.11 28.24
N ALA A 333 -1.46 -2.64 29.15
CA ALA A 333 -2.91 -2.75 29.01
C ALA A 333 -3.53 -1.79 27.98
N ASP A 334 -2.77 -0.83 27.45
CA ASP A 334 -3.24 0.11 26.44
C ASP A 334 -3.00 -0.39 25.01
N TYR A 335 -2.34 -1.53 24.84
CA TYR A 335 -2.22 -2.24 23.55
C TYR A 335 -3.39 -3.20 23.33
N GLY A 336 -3.72 -3.46 22.08
CA GLY A 336 -4.49 -4.63 21.69
C GLY A 336 -3.75 -5.92 22.03
N GLU A 337 -4.49 -6.97 22.36
CA GLU A 337 -3.91 -8.24 22.83
C GLU A 337 -3.00 -8.89 21.79
N ASP A 338 -3.40 -8.83 20.52
CA ASP A 338 -2.65 -9.37 19.39
C ASP A 338 -1.31 -8.66 19.20
N VAL A 339 -1.29 -7.33 19.16
CA VAL A 339 -0.07 -6.53 19.01
C VAL A 339 0.83 -6.66 20.26
N ARG A 340 0.25 -6.61 21.45
CA ARG A 340 1.01 -6.83 22.68
C ARG A 340 1.71 -8.19 22.68
N THR A 341 1.01 -9.25 22.31
CA THR A 341 1.59 -10.61 22.27
C THR A 341 2.80 -10.68 21.31
N LEU A 342 2.70 -10.04 20.15
CA LEU A 342 3.80 -10.00 19.18
C LEU A 342 4.99 -9.16 19.67
N LEU A 343 4.73 -8.06 20.39
CA LEU A 343 5.78 -7.25 21.03
C LEU A 343 6.47 -8.02 22.17
N GLU A 344 5.71 -8.69 23.03
CA GLU A 344 6.26 -9.54 24.10
C GLU A 344 7.07 -10.70 23.52
N LEU A 345 6.63 -11.32 22.43
CA LEU A 345 7.39 -12.34 21.70
C LEU A 345 8.74 -11.79 21.21
N GLY A 346 8.77 -10.55 20.72
CA GLY A 346 10.00 -9.92 20.24
C GLY A 346 11.09 -9.77 21.33
N GLU A 347 10.70 -9.60 22.60
CA GLU A 347 11.64 -9.58 23.73
C GLU A 347 12.24 -10.96 24.05
N MET A 348 11.64 -12.05 23.54
CA MET A 348 12.13 -13.42 23.77
C MET A 348 13.15 -13.87 22.72
N TYR A 349 13.29 -13.18 21.60
CA TYR A 349 14.29 -13.51 20.59
C TYR A 349 15.71 -13.17 21.07
N LEU A 350 16.63 -14.11 20.83
CA LEU A 350 18.04 -13.86 21.06
C LEU A 350 18.63 -12.98 19.95
N ALA A 351 19.64 -12.19 20.26
CA ALA A 351 20.38 -11.41 19.26
C ALA A 351 20.87 -12.26 18.08
N THR A 352 21.24 -13.54 18.36
CA THR A 352 21.66 -14.49 17.30
C THR A 352 20.54 -14.82 16.34
N HIS A 353 19.28 -14.91 16.77
CA HIS A 353 18.15 -15.14 15.87
C HIS A 353 17.95 -13.94 14.93
N TYR A 354 17.99 -12.73 15.46
CA TYR A 354 17.89 -11.51 14.63
C TYR A 354 19.04 -11.41 13.62
N LEU A 355 20.28 -11.69 14.05
CA LEU A 355 21.43 -11.69 13.15
C LEU A 355 21.32 -12.78 12.06
N GLN A 356 20.77 -13.95 12.39
CA GLN A 356 20.50 -15.00 11.39
C GLN A 356 19.46 -14.54 10.36
N ALA A 357 18.37 -13.89 10.79
CA ALA A 357 17.36 -13.31 9.92
C ALA A 357 17.96 -12.23 8.99
N GLN A 358 18.83 -11.35 9.50
CA GLN A 358 19.53 -10.36 8.68
C GLN A 358 20.50 -11.00 7.67
N ARG A 359 21.19 -12.10 8.04
CA ARG A 359 22.02 -12.87 7.11
C ARG A 359 21.18 -13.54 6.01
N TYR A 360 20.02 -14.08 6.37
CA TYR A 360 19.08 -14.64 5.38
C TYR A 360 18.64 -13.60 4.34
N ARG A 361 18.36 -12.36 4.75
CA ARG A 361 18.08 -11.24 3.81
C ARG A 361 19.18 -11.10 2.76
N SER A 362 20.44 -11.24 3.16
CA SER A 362 21.58 -11.13 2.23
C SER A 362 21.64 -12.30 1.25
N VAL A 363 21.25 -13.51 1.66
CA VAL A 363 21.13 -14.66 0.77
C VAL A 363 20.03 -14.45 -0.25
N LEU A 364 18.85 -14.06 0.22
CA LEU A 364 17.69 -13.79 -0.64
C LEU A 364 17.97 -12.68 -1.67
N ARG A 365 18.63 -11.59 -1.27
CA ARG A 365 19.08 -10.53 -2.19
C ARG A 365 19.99 -11.04 -3.30
N LYS A 366 20.93 -11.92 -2.97
CA LYS A 366 21.84 -12.53 -3.97
C LYS A 366 21.08 -13.37 -4.98
N GLU A 367 20.10 -14.17 -4.54
CA GLU A 367 19.27 -14.96 -5.44
C GLU A 367 18.46 -14.06 -6.40
N PHE A 368 17.88 -12.95 -5.91
CA PHE A 368 17.23 -11.98 -6.78
C PHE A 368 18.21 -11.35 -7.78
N VAL A 369 19.41 -10.94 -7.34
CA VAL A 369 20.43 -10.39 -8.26
C VAL A 369 20.79 -11.37 -9.37
N GLU A 370 20.96 -12.65 -9.04
CA GLU A 370 21.21 -13.69 -10.05
C GLU A 370 19.99 -13.90 -10.98
N GLY A 371 18.78 -13.96 -10.41
CA GLY A 371 17.56 -14.07 -11.20
C GLY A 371 17.35 -12.91 -12.17
N PHE A 372 17.63 -11.69 -11.72
CA PHE A 372 17.52 -10.49 -12.55
C PHE A 372 18.55 -10.39 -13.70
N LYS A 373 19.56 -11.27 -13.78
CA LYS A 373 20.39 -11.40 -14.98
C LYS A 373 19.61 -12.03 -16.14
N ARG A 374 18.57 -12.82 -15.84
CA ARG A 374 17.76 -13.56 -16.81
C ARG A 374 16.42 -12.88 -17.10
N VAL A 375 15.81 -12.25 -16.10
CA VAL A 375 14.49 -11.63 -16.18
C VAL A 375 14.52 -10.17 -15.72
N ASP A 376 13.51 -9.41 -16.08
CA ASP A 376 13.42 -8.00 -15.75
C ASP A 376 12.58 -7.75 -14.51
N VAL A 377 11.56 -8.58 -14.30
CA VAL A 377 10.69 -8.58 -13.13
C VAL A 377 10.30 -10.01 -12.72
N PHE A 378 9.89 -10.20 -11.46
CA PHE A 378 9.22 -11.42 -11.01
C PHE A 378 7.75 -11.17 -10.80
N VAL A 379 6.92 -12.22 -10.98
CA VAL A 379 5.47 -12.15 -10.77
C VAL A 379 5.02 -13.24 -9.80
N THR A 380 4.14 -12.84 -8.86
CA THR A 380 3.40 -13.71 -7.95
C THR A 380 1.97 -13.18 -7.81
N PRO A 381 1.01 -13.92 -7.25
CA PRO A 381 -0.14 -13.30 -6.61
C PRO A 381 0.33 -12.31 -5.55
N THR A 382 -0.46 -11.30 -5.24
CA THR A 382 -0.18 -10.45 -4.07
C THR A 382 -0.54 -11.20 -2.77
N LEU A 383 -1.68 -11.87 -2.77
CA LEU A 383 -2.18 -12.76 -1.72
C LEU A 383 -2.50 -14.14 -2.30
N PRO A 384 -2.34 -15.22 -1.55
CA PRO A 384 -2.73 -16.56 -1.99
C PRO A 384 -4.25 -16.81 -1.95
N PHE A 385 -5.03 -15.86 -1.45
CA PHE A 385 -6.48 -15.95 -1.25
C PHE A 385 -7.15 -14.59 -1.48
N THR A 386 -8.47 -14.60 -1.69
CA THR A 386 -9.33 -13.41 -1.74
C THR A 386 -9.79 -13.00 -0.34
N ALA A 387 -10.42 -11.81 -0.20
CA ALA A 387 -10.78 -11.27 1.11
C ALA A 387 -11.56 -12.28 1.98
N THR A 388 -11.02 -12.59 3.17
CA THR A 388 -11.65 -13.48 4.15
C THR A 388 -12.69 -12.77 5.02
N PRO A 389 -13.58 -13.48 5.73
CA PRO A 389 -14.43 -12.86 6.73
C PRO A 389 -13.65 -12.09 7.78
N CYS A 390 -14.20 -10.97 8.27
CA CYS A 390 -13.61 -10.23 9.38
C CYS A 390 -13.45 -11.15 10.61
N GLY A 391 -12.33 -11.01 11.33
CA GLY A 391 -12.00 -11.82 12.51
C GLY A 391 -11.55 -13.25 12.22
N ALA A 392 -11.42 -13.66 10.95
CA ALA A 392 -10.88 -14.98 10.62
C ALA A 392 -9.39 -15.08 11.01
N THR A 393 -9.04 -16.12 11.76
CA THR A 393 -7.66 -16.43 12.16
C THR A 393 -7.00 -17.47 11.26
N LYS A 394 -7.82 -18.12 10.41
CA LYS A 394 -7.39 -19.16 9.46
C LYS A 394 -8.00 -18.92 8.09
N VAL A 395 -7.36 -19.47 7.08
CA VAL A 395 -7.81 -19.38 5.69
C VAL A 395 -7.70 -20.72 4.98
N MET A 396 -8.66 -21.02 4.14
CA MET A 396 -8.62 -22.19 3.28
C MET A 396 -7.82 -21.86 2.02
N ILE A 397 -6.74 -22.61 1.79
CA ILE A 397 -5.90 -22.54 0.60
C ILE A 397 -6.19 -23.77 -0.27
N GLU A 398 -5.31 -24.10 -1.19
CA GLU A 398 -5.40 -25.21 -2.13
C GLU A 398 -5.79 -26.55 -1.46
N ASN A 399 -6.65 -27.34 -2.12
CA ASN A 399 -7.07 -28.68 -1.69
C ASN A 399 -7.76 -28.74 -0.30
N ASN A 400 -8.46 -27.67 0.08
CA ASN A 400 -9.12 -27.54 1.38
C ASN A 400 -8.16 -27.65 2.57
N ARG A 401 -6.90 -27.27 2.40
CA ARG A 401 -5.94 -27.15 3.47
C ARG A 401 -6.16 -25.84 4.22
N GLU A 402 -6.40 -25.95 5.52
CA GLU A 402 -6.49 -24.80 6.41
C GLU A 402 -5.10 -24.33 6.84
N GLU A 403 -4.82 -23.04 6.71
CA GLU A 403 -3.56 -22.43 7.10
C GLU A 403 -3.80 -21.27 8.08
N ASP A 404 -2.80 -20.99 8.91
CA ASP A 404 -2.81 -19.83 9.78
C ASP A 404 -2.77 -18.54 8.95
N MET A 405 -3.65 -17.58 9.32
CA MET A 405 -3.80 -16.33 8.57
C MET A 405 -2.52 -15.52 8.51
N LEU A 406 -1.78 -15.40 9.63
CA LEU A 406 -0.57 -14.58 9.69
C LEU A 406 0.52 -15.13 8.76
N SER A 407 0.68 -16.46 8.73
CA SER A 407 1.63 -17.11 7.83
C SER A 407 1.24 -16.98 6.36
N ALA A 408 -0.03 -17.25 6.05
CA ALA A 408 -0.54 -17.21 4.68
C ALA A 408 -0.50 -15.79 4.08
N ILE A 409 -0.81 -14.76 4.86
CA ILE A 409 -0.85 -13.38 4.38
C ILE A 409 0.55 -12.83 3.98
N MET A 410 1.61 -13.34 4.61
CA MET A 410 2.99 -12.94 4.35
C MET A 410 3.68 -13.72 3.23
N GLN A 411 3.06 -14.79 2.72
CA GLN A 411 3.68 -15.73 1.79
C GLN A 411 4.42 -15.03 0.64
N PHE A 412 3.75 -14.16 -0.11
CA PHE A 412 4.32 -13.54 -1.30
C PHE A 412 4.89 -12.13 -1.04
N THR A 413 4.26 -11.37 -0.17
CA THR A 413 4.67 -9.97 0.06
C THR A 413 5.92 -9.86 0.93
N GLY A 414 6.19 -10.84 1.79
CA GLY A 414 7.37 -10.88 2.66
C GLY A 414 8.69 -10.92 1.90
N VAL A 415 8.71 -11.59 0.76
CA VAL A 415 9.92 -11.81 -0.03
C VAL A 415 10.56 -10.51 -0.53
N PRO A 416 9.87 -9.63 -1.30
CA PRO A 416 10.46 -8.35 -1.69
C PRO A 416 10.68 -7.42 -0.49
N SER A 417 9.89 -7.53 0.58
CA SER A 417 10.08 -6.77 1.81
C SER A 417 11.44 -7.06 2.46
N LEU A 418 11.74 -8.34 2.67
CA LEU A 418 13.03 -8.79 3.21
C LEU A 418 14.20 -8.39 2.30
N ALA A 419 14.04 -8.55 0.99
CA ALA A 419 15.07 -8.18 0.04
C ALA A 419 15.24 -6.66 -0.11
N GLY A 420 14.28 -5.85 0.35
CA GLY A 420 14.29 -4.39 0.20
C GLY A 420 14.00 -3.92 -1.22
N LEU A 421 13.33 -4.77 -2.01
CA LEU A 421 13.01 -4.54 -3.42
C LEU A 421 11.67 -3.84 -3.61
N PRO A 422 11.49 -3.11 -4.72
CA PRO A 422 10.20 -2.54 -5.07
C PRO A 422 9.24 -3.62 -5.54
N ALA A 423 7.96 -3.45 -5.21
CA ALA A 423 6.91 -4.35 -5.66
C ALA A 423 5.58 -3.62 -5.83
N LEU A 424 4.94 -3.82 -6.98
CA LEU A 424 3.66 -3.22 -7.36
C LEU A 424 2.55 -4.26 -7.28
N SER A 425 1.45 -3.95 -6.60
CA SER A 425 0.21 -4.74 -6.67
C SER A 425 -0.78 -4.05 -7.60
N VAL A 426 -1.32 -4.80 -8.57
CA VAL A 426 -2.34 -4.34 -9.52
C VAL A 426 -3.54 -5.30 -9.54
N PRO A 427 -4.78 -4.81 -9.66
CA PRO A 427 -5.95 -5.67 -9.79
C PRO A 427 -5.93 -6.38 -11.15
N VAL A 428 -6.18 -7.70 -11.14
CA VAL A 428 -6.11 -8.53 -12.36
C VAL A 428 -7.34 -9.38 -12.59
N GLY A 429 -8.34 -9.31 -11.73
CA GLY A 429 -9.58 -10.05 -11.85
C GLY A 429 -10.38 -10.07 -10.56
N PHE A 430 -11.41 -10.90 -10.58
CA PHE A 430 -12.31 -11.13 -9.46
C PHE A 430 -12.60 -12.63 -9.34
N ASP A 431 -12.83 -13.10 -8.12
CA ASP A 431 -13.34 -14.45 -7.89
C ASP A 431 -14.86 -14.55 -8.17
N ALA A 432 -15.43 -15.74 -7.94
CA ALA A 432 -16.85 -15.99 -8.16
C ALA A 432 -17.77 -15.19 -7.21
N ASP A 433 -17.27 -14.76 -6.06
CA ASP A 433 -17.99 -13.94 -5.09
C ASP A 433 -17.87 -12.42 -5.41
N GLY A 434 -17.19 -12.07 -6.50
CA GLY A 434 -16.94 -10.67 -6.89
C GLY A 434 -15.87 -9.97 -6.05
N LEU A 435 -14.98 -10.73 -5.41
CA LEU A 435 -13.88 -10.20 -4.62
C LEU A 435 -12.61 -10.04 -5.48
N PRO A 436 -11.91 -8.91 -5.38
CA PRO A 436 -10.74 -8.63 -6.21
C PRO A 436 -9.56 -9.58 -5.97
N VAL A 437 -8.80 -9.83 -7.04
CA VAL A 437 -7.51 -10.54 -7.03
C VAL A 437 -6.42 -9.59 -7.51
N GLY A 438 -5.33 -9.49 -6.76
CA GLY A 438 -4.16 -8.69 -7.11
C GLY A 438 -2.97 -9.53 -7.57
N MET A 439 -2.29 -9.05 -8.61
CA MET A 439 -0.99 -9.55 -9.07
C MET A 439 0.12 -8.67 -8.52
N GLN A 440 1.16 -9.28 -7.97
CA GLN A 440 2.37 -8.59 -7.51
C GLN A 440 3.47 -8.71 -8.57
N VAL A 441 4.06 -7.56 -8.92
CA VAL A 441 5.22 -7.45 -9.80
C VAL A 441 6.41 -6.96 -8.98
N ILE A 442 7.49 -7.72 -8.90
CA ILE A 442 8.70 -7.43 -8.11
C ILE A 442 9.81 -7.01 -9.07
N GLY A 443 10.45 -5.87 -8.83
CA GLY A 443 11.51 -5.31 -9.68
C GLY A 443 12.87 -5.23 -9.03
N ARG A 444 13.85 -4.81 -9.84
CA ARG A 444 15.19 -4.47 -9.35
C ARG A 444 15.14 -3.28 -8.41
N ALA A 445 16.07 -3.21 -7.49
CA ALA A 445 16.19 -2.04 -6.61
C ALA A 445 16.31 -0.76 -7.45
N PHE A 446 15.51 0.24 -7.11
CA PHE A 446 15.40 1.55 -7.76
C PHE A 446 14.86 1.55 -9.20
N ASP A 447 14.27 0.43 -9.65
CA ASP A 447 13.64 0.29 -10.97
C ASP A 447 12.10 0.23 -10.86
N GLU A 448 11.51 1.11 -10.06
CA GLU A 448 10.06 1.26 -9.96
C GLU A 448 9.43 1.63 -11.31
N ALA A 449 10.21 2.26 -12.20
CA ALA A 449 9.78 2.64 -13.54
C ALA A 449 9.31 1.44 -14.37
N THR A 450 10.06 0.33 -14.35
CA THR A 450 9.69 -0.92 -15.04
C THR A 450 8.38 -1.50 -14.48
N LEU A 451 8.16 -1.41 -13.15
CA LEU A 451 6.92 -1.87 -12.52
C LEU A 451 5.71 -1.04 -12.95
N PHE A 452 5.85 0.28 -12.95
CA PHE A 452 4.80 1.19 -13.41
C PHE A 452 4.49 0.98 -14.89
N ARG A 453 5.52 0.85 -15.74
CA ARG A 453 5.36 0.55 -17.16
C ARG A 453 4.55 -0.72 -17.40
N LEU A 454 4.90 -1.84 -16.72
CA LEU A 454 4.18 -3.10 -16.84
C LEU A 454 2.75 -2.99 -16.34
N GLY A 455 2.55 -2.44 -15.14
CA GLY A 455 1.22 -2.29 -14.55
C GLY A 455 0.31 -1.37 -15.39
N HIS A 456 0.85 -0.26 -15.93
CA HIS A 456 0.11 0.64 -16.80
C HIS A 456 -0.29 -0.03 -18.11
N ALA A 457 0.64 -0.71 -18.79
CA ALA A 457 0.34 -1.41 -20.03
C ALA A 457 -0.72 -2.51 -19.82
N TYR A 458 -0.68 -3.22 -18.69
CA TYR A 458 -1.71 -4.18 -18.30
C TYR A 458 -3.08 -3.51 -18.11
N GLN A 459 -3.13 -2.36 -17.44
CA GLN A 459 -4.38 -1.60 -17.26
C GLN A 459 -4.92 -1.01 -18.57
N GLN A 460 -4.08 -0.72 -19.55
CA GLN A 460 -4.54 -0.30 -20.89
C GLN A 460 -5.16 -1.48 -21.69
N ALA A 461 -4.79 -2.71 -21.39
CA ALA A 461 -5.30 -3.92 -22.03
C ALA A 461 -6.51 -4.54 -21.31
N THR A 462 -6.86 -4.05 -20.12
CA THR A 462 -7.93 -4.60 -19.26
C THR A 462 -8.74 -3.50 -18.59
N ASP A 463 -9.89 -3.87 -17.99
CA ASP A 463 -10.82 -2.93 -17.34
C ASP A 463 -10.98 -3.15 -15.82
N TRP A 464 -10.20 -4.04 -15.21
CA TRP A 464 -10.37 -4.44 -13.81
C TRP A 464 -10.33 -3.26 -12.84
N HIS A 465 -9.44 -2.29 -13.09
CA HIS A 465 -9.26 -1.07 -12.28
C HIS A 465 -10.40 -0.05 -12.43
N THR A 466 -11.28 -0.19 -13.42
CA THR A 466 -12.42 0.71 -13.63
C THR A 466 -13.64 0.31 -12.80
N ARG A 467 -13.69 -0.95 -12.35
CA ARG A 467 -14.78 -1.48 -11.55
C ARG A 467 -14.85 -0.81 -10.19
N ALA A 468 -16.04 -0.75 -9.63
CA ALA A 468 -16.30 -0.11 -8.35
C ALA A 468 -17.21 -0.97 -7.47
N PRO A 469 -17.00 -0.94 -6.14
CA PRO A 469 -17.92 -1.57 -5.20
C PRO A 469 -19.28 -0.88 -5.19
N SER A 470 -20.34 -1.65 -4.97
CA SER A 470 -21.73 -1.15 -4.85
C SER A 470 -21.98 -0.68 -3.41
N LEU A 471 -21.81 0.66 -3.12
CA LEU A 471 -21.93 1.29 -1.80
C LEU A 471 -22.93 2.44 -1.80
#